data_ce99b484b8bbae9271f8e5d94aec3669
#
_entry.id   ce99b484b8bbae9271f8e5d94aec3669
#
_cell.length_a   1.000
_cell.length_b   1.000
_cell.length_c   1.000
_cell.angle_alpha   90.00
_cell.angle_beta   90.00
_cell.angle_gamma   90.00
#
_symmetry.space_group_name_H-M   'P 1'
#
loop_
_entity.id
_entity.type
_entity.pdbx_description
1 polymer ?
#
loop_
_entity_poly.entity_id
_entity_poly.type
_entity_poly.pdbx_seq_one_letter_code
_entity_poly.pdbx_strand_id
1 'polypeptide(L)'
;MAFIGEDLFHFQAMLNESGSSFEDFVRENYVNKWVNDDIFNAMSIRTTFVTAINNYLVNEGLLNLERVEMSPVTDPLAHDVEHVPTIHYKGMPYVVTHSMIYMKFLACFNPKLKGIFIDSPNIRLEIESPQRKQRGKYLIDFSQIDIELRRNRGIDFDQYKNQPEKVKKILKEDMEKVMDFFERMIITAIAAIVEKNEDNLKALGIALEVPKQPFPRIRHDHALKKHGKVDLDAKAGDDIKGQFFWVTGLMRENYDLIYPYLLADGSKVPLSSFTSDMIYNYDICAKSIIRKTNKLTPALEILSGAIREWLYEPIIKRLLDNHIIPEEPVFEDGLLKNIAVLDGYGPFLTAVHMLNKKGQPYFPDTMGAGIGVERSLYAILKGANIEKIDDVTCFGKNPDTYPIFLF
;
A
#
# COMPACT_ATOMS: atom_id res chain seq x y z
N MET A 1 0.27 -2.96 -32.01
CA MET A 1 -0.40 -1.76 -32.57
C MET A 1 -1.65 -2.08 -33.39
N ALA A 2 -1.80 -3.23 -34.01
CA ALA A 2 -3.00 -3.58 -34.78
C ALA A 2 -4.24 -3.83 -33.88
N PHE A 3 -4.06 -4.39 -32.69
CA PHE A 3 -5.15 -4.74 -31.78
C PHE A 3 -5.98 -3.55 -31.30
N ILE A 4 -5.35 -2.44 -30.92
CA ILE A 4 -6.06 -1.26 -30.41
C ILE A 4 -7.01 -0.67 -31.45
N GLY A 5 -6.65 -0.71 -32.73
CA GLY A 5 -7.47 -0.16 -33.82
C GLY A 5 -8.76 -0.97 -34.07
N GLU A 6 -8.70 -2.31 -33.98
CA GLU A 6 -9.85 -3.18 -34.14
C GLU A 6 -10.78 -3.07 -32.94
N ASP A 7 -10.23 -3.03 -31.71
CA ASP A 7 -11.01 -2.86 -30.49
C ASP A 7 -11.74 -1.51 -30.46
N LEU A 8 -11.07 -0.42 -30.87
CA LEU A 8 -11.71 0.90 -30.99
C LEU A 8 -12.77 0.93 -32.09
N PHE A 9 -12.55 0.22 -33.21
CA PHE A 9 -13.54 0.12 -34.27
C PHE A 9 -14.79 -0.62 -33.80
N HIS A 10 -14.63 -1.75 -33.12
CA HIS A 10 -15.77 -2.49 -32.56
C HIS A 10 -16.48 -1.69 -31.48
N PHE A 11 -15.74 -1.00 -30.64
CA PHE A 11 -16.32 -0.12 -29.62
C PHE A 11 -17.12 1.03 -30.24
N GLN A 12 -16.61 1.67 -31.29
CA GLN A 12 -17.33 2.71 -32.03
C GLN A 12 -18.61 2.16 -32.69
N ALA A 13 -18.56 0.96 -33.27
CA ALA A 13 -19.74 0.31 -33.83
C ALA A 13 -20.81 0.05 -32.75
N MET A 14 -20.40 -0.45 -31.59
CA MET A 14 -21.27 -0.67 -30.43
C MET A 14 -21.93 0.63 -29.93
N LEU A 15 -21.17 1.73 -29.86
CA LEU A 15 -21.72 3.04 -29.51
C LEU A 15 -22.75 3.51 -30.53
N ASN A 16 -22.47 3.39 -31.82
CA ASN A 16 -23.39 3.78 -32.89
C ASN A 16 -24.69 2.97 -32.85
N GLU A 17 -24.60 1.66 -32.56
CA GLU A 17 -25.78 0.80 -32.37
C GLU A 17 -26.64 1.23 -31.19
N SER A 18 -26.02 1.78 -30.14
CA SER A 18 -26.72 2.34 -28.97
C SER A 18 -27.26 3.78 -29.21
N GLY A 19 -26.99 4.37 -30.36
CA GLY A 19 -27.38 5.75 -30.70
C GLY A 19 -26.44 6.82 -30.16
N SER A 20 -25.26 6.43 -29.70
CA SER A 20 -24.20 7.34 -29.22
C SER A 20 -23.06 7.43 -30.23
N SER A 21 -22.38 8.57 -30.30
CA SER A 21 -21.18 8.73 -31.10
C SER A 21 -19.91 8.52 -30.26
N PHE A 22 -18.78 8.22 -30.92
CA PHE A 22 -17.50 8.17 -30.26
C PHE A 22 -17.11 9.55 -29.71
N GLU A 23 -17.51 10.64 -30.38
CA GLU A 23 -17.30 12.01 -29.88
C GLU A 23 -18.08 12.23 -28.58
N ASP A 24 -19.33 11.80 -28.49
CA ASP A 24 -20.11 11.92 -27.26
C ASP A 24 -19.46 11.15 -26.12
N PHE A 25 -19.00 9.93 -26.39
CA PHE A 25 -18.26 9.12 -25.40
C PHE A 25 -17.01 9.83 -24.87
N VAL A 26 -16.17 10.37 -25.77
CA VAL A 26 -14.95 11.11 -25.39
C VAL A 26 -15.33 12.38 -24.63
N ARG A 27 -16.34 13.10 -25.09
CA ARG A 27 -16.82 14.32 -24.43
C ARG A 27 -17.30 14.04 -23.02
N GLU A 28 -18.17 13.06 -22.84
CA GLU A 28 -18.77 12.75 -21.53
C GLU A 28 -17.77 12.17 -20.53
N ASN A 29 -16.91 11.28 -20.98
CA ASN A 29 -16.04 10.55 -20.06
C ASN A 29 -14.68 11.20 -19.84
N TYR A 30 -14.24 12.09 -20.71
CA TYR A 30 -12.92 12.73 -20.61
C TYR A 30 -13.00 14.25 -20.62
N VAL A 31 -13.55 14.87 -21.67
CA VAL A 31 -13.54 16.34 -21.81
C VAL A 31 -14.34 16.99 -20.69
N ASN A 32 -15.57 16.54 -20.45
CA ASN A 32 -16.41 17.08 -19.38
C ASN A 32 -15.78 16.88 -18.00
N LYS A 33 -15.08 15.76 -17.81
CA LYS A 33 -14.32 15.51 -16.58
C LYS A 33 -13.21 16.54 -16.37
N TRP A 34 -12.42 16.83 -17.42
CA TRP A 34 -11.30 17.78 -17.31
C TRP A 34 -11.73 19.24 -17.14
N VAL A 35 -12.90 19.62 -17.62
CA VAL A 35 -13.46 20.95 -17.42
C VAL A 35 -14.36 21.07 -16.17
N ASN A 36 -14.49 20.00 -15.40
CA ASN A 36 -15.29 19.96 -14.19
C ASN A 36 -14.55 20.65 -13.03
N ASP A 37 -15.18 21.63 -12.42
CA ASP A 37 -14.63 22.38 -11.29
C ASP A 37 -14.33 21.48 -10.08
N ASP A 38 -15.10 20.42 -9.83
CA ASP A 38 -14.86 19.50 -8.72
C ASP A 38 -13.56 18.71 -8.92
N ILE A 39 -13.28 18.26 -10.15
CA ILE A 39 -12.00 17.62 -10.51
C ILE A 39 -10.85 18.64 -10.33
N PHE A 40 -11.01 19.86 -10.80
CA PHE A 40 -10.01 20.91 -10.61
C PHE A 40 -9.72 21.15 -9.11
N ASN A 41 -10.77 21.25 -8.29
CA ASN A 41 -10.64 21.41 -6.85
C ASN A 41 -9.94 20.22 -6.20
N ALA A 42 -10.30 18.99 -6.58
CA ALA A 42 -9.65 17.77 -6.09
C ALA A 42 -8.17 17.70 -6.49
N MET A 43 -7.81 18.08 -7.73
CA MET A 43 -6.42 18.11 -8.22
C MET A 43 -5.58 19.19 -7.53
N SER A 44 -6.17 20.33 -7.21
CA SER A 44 -5.52 21.38 -6.42
C SER A 44 -5.17 20.87 -5.01
N ILE A 45 -6.10 20.18 -4.36
CA ILE A 45 -5.89 19.53 -3.05
C ILE A 45 -4.86 18.40 -3.17
N ARG A 46 -4.91 17.56 -4.24
CA ARG A 46 -3.91 16.52 -4.52
C ARG A 46 -2.49 17.10 -4.58
N THR A 47 -2.33 18.19 -5.30
CA THR A 47 -1.03 18.85 -5.43
C THR A 47 -0.47 19.27 -4.07
N THR A 48 -1.30 19.88 -3.22
CA THR A 48 -0.90 20.27 -1.86
C THR A 48 -0.58 19.05 -0.99
N PHE A 49 -1.42 18.01 -1.02
CA PHE A 49 -1.25 16.78 -0.25
C PHE A 49 0.08 16.08 -0.54
N VAL A 50 0.34 15.78 -1.82
CA VAL A 50 1.57 15.09 -2.25
C VAL A 50 2.81 15.94 -1.95
N THR A 51 2.76 17.24 -2.24
CA THR A 51 3.88 18.16 -1.96
C THR A 51 4.19 18.24 -0.47
N ALA A 52 3.17 18.30 0.39
CA ALA A 52 3.36 18.38 1.83
C ALA A 52 3.96 17.09 2.40
N ILE A 53 3.50 15.92 1.94
CA ILE A 53 4.09 14.62 2.33
C ILE A 53 5.54 14.53 1.90
N ASN A 54 5.85 14.81 0.63
CA ASN A 54 7.22 14.71 0.11
C ASN A 54 8.17 15.67 0.85
N ASN A 55 7.74 16.89 1.11
CA ASN A 55 8.52 17.85 1.89
C ASN A 55 8.74 17.38 3.34
N TYR A 56 7.71 16.81 3.98
CA TYR A 56 7.85 16.22 5.31
C TYR A 56 8.91 15.12 5.32
N LEU A 57 8.85 14.19 4.37
CA LEU A 57 9.77 13.06 4.28
C LEU A 57 11.22 13.53 4.05
N VAL A 58 11.43 14.50 3.16
CA VAL A 58 12.76 15.11 2.94
C VAL A 58 13.26 15.80 4.20
N ASN A 59 12.43 16.56 4.90
CA ASN A 59 12.78 17.24 6.14
C ASN A 59 13.11 16.28 7.29
N GLU A 60 12.48 15.09 7.31
CA GLU A 60 12.81 14.00 8.22
C GLU A 60 14.13 13.29 7.84
N GLY A 61 14.75 13.66 6.73
CA GLY A 61 16.03 13.14 6.25
C GLY A 61 15.94 11.82 5.47
N LEU A 62 14.79 11.51 4.89
CA LEU A 62 14.63 10.38 3.98
C LEU A 62 15.11 10.77 2.58
N LEU A 63 15.66 9.80 1.84
CA LEU A 63 16.00 9.98 0.45
C LEU A 63 14.82 9.62 -0.44
N ASN A 64 14.52 10.49 -1.41
CA ASN A 64 13.63 10.14 -2.51
C ASN A 64 14.42 9.32 -3.53
N LEU A 65 13.97 8.10 -3.79
CA LEU A 65 14.59 7.22 -4.79
C LEU A 65 13.74 7.18 -6.07
N GLU A 66 14.41 6.78 -7.15
CA GLU A 66 13.76 6.52 -8.43
C GLU A 66 12.75 5.38 -8.31
N ARG A 67 11.68 5.50 -9.06
CA ARG A 67 10.68 4.44 -9.19
C ARG A 67 11.17 3.36 -10.15
N VAL A 68 10.75 2.14 -9.91
CA VAL A 68 10.94 0.99 -10.80
C VAL A 68 9.59 0.65 -11.43
N GLU A 69 9.48 0.77 -12.73
CA GLU A 69 8.22 0.53 -13.45
C GLU A 69 8.07 -0.92 -13.90
N MET A 70 9.16 -1.65 -14.02
CA MET A 70 9.17 -3.07 -14.34
C MET A 70 10.37 -3.76 -13.69
N SER A 71 10.20 -5.02 -13.31
CA SER A 71 11.24 -5.84 -12.69
C SER A 71 11.03 -7.32 -13.03
N PRO A 72 12.04 -8.18 -12.85
CA PRO A 72 11.88 -9.63 -13.06
C PRO A 72 10.80 -10.25 -12.16
N VAL A 73 10.59 -9.69 -10.98
CA VAL A 73 9.60 -10.16 -9.99
C VAL A 73 8.89 -8.98 -9.33
N THR A 74 7.68 -9.25 -8.83
CA THR A 74 6.93 -8.31 -7.97
C THR A 74 6.63 -8.97 -6.63
N ASP A 75 5.88 -8.28 -5.75
CA ASP A 75 5.48 -8.82 -4.46
C ASP A 75 4.47 -9.96 -4.59
N PRO A 76 4.85 -11.21 -4.33
CA PRO A 76 3.97 -12.36 -4.51
C PRO A 76 3.11 -12.67 -3.28
N LEU A 77 3.42 -12.08 -2.12
CA LEU A 77 2.70 -12.38 -0.87
C LEU A 77 1.51 -11.46 -0.62
N ALA A 78 1.50 -10.27 -1.22
CA ALA A 78 0.45 -9.30 -0.99
C ALA A 78 -0.58 -9.21 -2.13
N HIS A 79 -0.24 -9.71 -3.32
CA HIS A 79 -1.00 -9.50 -4.55
C HIS A 79 -1.08 -10.76 -5.41
N ASP A 80 -2.11 -10.81 -6.24
CA ASP A 80 -2.31 -11.87 -7.23
C ASP A 80 -1.30 -11.68 -8.38
N VAL A 81 -0.29 -12.54 -8.42
CA VAL A 81 0.77 -12.50 -9.43
C VAL A 81 0.38 -13.16 -10.75
N GLU A 82 -0.70 -13.97 -10.78
CA GLU A 82 -1.15 -14.63 -12.00
C GLU A 82 -1.69 -13.64 -13.04
N HIS A 83 -2.19 -12.47 -12.59
CA HIS A 83 -2.75 -11.43 -13.44
C HIS A 83 -1.81 -10.23 -13.64
N VAL A 84 -0.50 -10.38 -13.37
CA VAL A 84 0.46 -9.29 -13.58
C VAL A 84 0.83 -9.17 -15.05
N PRO A 85 0.65 -7.98 -15.67
CA PRO A 85 1.08 -7.75 -17.05
C PRO A 85 2.57 -8.00 -17.23
N THR A 86 2.92 -8.80 -18.24
CA THR A 86 4.30 -9.18 -18.54
C THR A 86 4.80 -8.46 -19.81
N ILE A 87 6.02 -7.91 -19.72
CA ILE A 87 6.72 -7.24 -20.81
C ILE A 87 7.93 -8.08 -21.16
N HIS A 88 8.10 -8.44 -22.45
CA HIS A 88 9.27 -9.17 -22.92
C HIS A 88 10.31 -8.21 -23.48
N TYR A 89 11.54 -8.27 -22.95
CA TYR A 89 12.67 -7.50 -23.43
C TYR A 89 13.91 -8.38 -23.52
N LYS A 90 14.53 -8.44 -24.72
CA LYS A 90 15.69 -9.30 -25.02
C LYS A 90 15.51 -10.76 -24.62
N GLY A 91 14.30 -11.30 -24.81
CA GLY A 91 13.97 -12.70 -24.47
C GLY A 91 13.71 -12.95 -22.98
N MET A 92 13.81 -11.94 -22.13
CA MET A 92 13.54 -12.04 -20.70
C MET A 92 12.17 -11.47 -20.37
N PRO A 93 11.36 -12.14 -19.55
CA PRO A 93 10.10 -11.60 -19.03
C PRO A 93 10.38 -10.60 -17.90
N TYR A 94 9.64 -9.52 -17.90
CA TYR A 94 9.56 -8.55 -16.83
C TYR A 94 8.09 -8.30 -16.50
N VAL A 95 7.78 -8.01 -15.26
CA VAL A 95 6.43 -7.66 -14.82
C VAL A 95 6.37 -6.18 -14.47
N VAL A 96 5.22 -5.56 -14.71
CA VAL A 96 4.99 -4.17 -14.28
C VAL A 96 4.92 -4.10 -12.76
N THR A 97 5.21 -2.94 -12.21
CA THR A 97 5.26 -2.75 -10.75
C THR A 97 3.87 -2.90 -10.13
N HIS A 98 3.75 -3.90 -9.28
CA HIS A 98 2.62 -4.14 -8.39
C HIS A 98 2.85 -3.53 -7.01
N SER A 99 4.11 -3.56 -6.57
CA SER A 99 4.59 -3.11 -5.28
C SER A 99 6.10 -2.90 -5.34
N MET A 100 6.59 -1.92 -4.61
CA MET A 100 8.02 -1.62 -4.49
C MET A 100 8.69 -2.34 -3.30
N ILE A 101 8.07 -3.37 -2.72
CA ILE A 101 8.48 -3.93 -1.43
C ILE A 101 9.94 -4.44 -1.43
N TYR A 102 10.36 -5.18 -2.47
CA TYR A 102 11.73 -5.69 -2.56
C TYR A 102 12.76 -4.58 -2.73
N MET A 103 12.44 -3.61 -3.59
CA MET A 103 13.30 -2.46 -3.84
C MET A 103 13.50 -1.63 -2.57
N LYS A 104 12.44 -1.44 -1.77
CA LYS A 104 12.50 -0.76 -0.48
C LYS A 104 13.45 -1.48 0.49
N PHE A 105 13.34 -2.80 0.60
CA PHE A 105 14.23 -3.58 1.45
C PHE A 105 15.67 -3.48 1.00
N LEU A 106 15.93 -3.72 -0.29
CA LEU A 106 17.28 -3.67 -0.84
C LEU A 106 17.92 -2.27 -0.71
N ALA A 107 17.16 -1.21 -0.94
CA ALA A 107 17.64 0.15 -0.73
C ALA A 107 18.12 0.38 0.71
N CYS A 108 17.48 -0.24 1.68
CA CYS A 108 17.80 -0.10 3.10
C CYS A 108 19.06 -0.87 3.55
N PHE A 109 19.77 -1.58 2.67
CA PHE A 109 21.09 -2.16 3.04
C PHE A 109 22.13 -1.13 3.43
N ASN A 110 22.07 0.09 2.91
CA ASN A 110 23.00 1.13 3.27
C ASN A 110 22.76 1.61 4.72
N PRO A 111 23.71 1.38 5.66
CA PRO A 111 23.52 1.71 7.07
C PRO A 111 23.52 3.21 7.35
N LYS A 112 23.88 4.06 6.38
CA LYS A 112 23.86 5.52 6.52
C LYS A 112 22.46 6.09 6.29
N LEU A 113 21.55 5.32 5.67
CA LEU A 113 20.19 5.77 5.43
C LEU A 113 19.38 5.77 6.73
N LYS A 114 18.65 6.84 6.99
CA LYS A 114 17.58 6.88 7.97
C LYS A 114 16.33 6.14 7.43
N GLY A 115 16.08 6.30 6.14
CA GLY A 115 15.01 5.70 5.38
C GLY A 115 14.95 6.26 3.97
N ILE A 116 13.99 5.76 3.22
CA ILE A 116 13.73 6.15 1.82
C ILE A 116 12.24 6.37 1.59
N PHE A 117 11.90 7.07 0.52
CA PHE A 117 10.57 7.06 -0.04
C PHE A 117 10.61 7.08 -1.57
N ILE A 118 9.54 6.59 -2.19
CA ILE A 118 9.41 6.44 -3.64
C ILE A 118 8.00 6.83 -4.04
N ASP A 119 7.86 7.73 -5.01
CA ASP A 119 6.58 7.95 -5.69
C ASP A 119 6.39 6.81 -6.71
N SER A 120 5.66 5.78 -6.32
CA SER A 120 5.55 4.51 -7.04
C SER A 120 4.27 4.46 -7.88
N PRO A 121 4.36 4.20 -9.19
CA PRO A 121 3.21 3.76 -9.96
C PRO A 121 2.91 2.30 -9.62
N ASN A 122 1.63 1.95 -9.53
CA ASN A 122 1.20 0.59 -9.28
C ASN A 122 0.11 0.20 -10.26
N ILE A 123 0.28 -0.96 -10.90
CA ILE A 123 -0.71 -1.54 -11.81
C ILE A 123 -1.20 -2.86 -11.21
N ARG A 124 -2.50 -2.95 -10.89
CA ARG A 124 -3.11 -4.13 -10.26
C ARG A 124 -4.40 -4.52 -10.96
N LEU A 125 -4.35 -5.62 -11.70
CA LEU A 125 -5.50 -6.14 -12.45
C LEU A 125 -6.44 -7.02 -11.60
N GLU A 126 -6.05 -7.41 -10.42
CA GLU A 126 -6.84 -8.21 -9.45
C GLU A 126 -8.18 -7.57 -9.02
N ILE A 127 -8.38 -6.32 -9.42
CA ILE A 127 -9.64 -5.59 -9.22
C ILE A 127 -10.84 -6.24 -9.90
N GLU A 128 -10.62 -7.13 -10.88
CA GLU A 128 -11.67 -7.82 -11.60
C GLU A 128 -12.48 -8.82 -10.76
N SER A 129 -12.02 -9.15 -9.56
CA SER A 129 -12.81 -10.00 -8.68
C SER A 129 -14.16 -9.35 -8.34
N PRO A 130 -15.29 -10.06 -8.41
CA PRO A 130 -16.63 -9.50 -8.15
C PRO A 130 -16.75 -8.83 -6.78
N GLN A 131 -15.97 -9.29 -5.80
CA GLN A 131 -15.94 -8.74 -4.45
C GLN A 131 -15.27 -7.36 -4.37
N ARG A 132 -14.42 -7.01 -5.33
CA ARG A 132 -13.69 -5.73 -5.41
C ARG A 132 -14.35 -4.73 -6.35
N LYS A 133 -14.98 -5.20 -7.43
CA LYS A 133 -15.68 -4.37 -8.43
C LYS A 133 -16.74 -3.44 -7.82
N GLN A 134 -17.50 -3.92 -6.86
CA GLN A 134 -18.67 -3.19 -6.32
C GLN A 134 -18.32 -2.04 -5.35
N ARG A 135 -17.05 -1.74 -5.12
CA ARG A 135 -16.69 -0.82 -4.01
C ARG A 135 -16.37 0.60 -4.43
N GLY A 136 -16.18 0.90 -5.72
CA GLY A 136 -15.90 2.25 -6.25
C GLY A 136 -14.65 2.92 -5.65
N LYS A 137 -13.75 2.13 -5.02
CA LYS A 137 -12.58 2.59 -4.27
C LYS A 137 -11.24 2.07 -4.79
N TYR A 138 -11.25 1.40 -5.94
CA TYR A 138 -10.07 0.81 -6.56
C TYR A 138 -9.85 1.39 -7.95
N LEU A 139 -8.59 1.54 -8.32
CA LEU A 139 -8.12 1.85 -9.65
C LEU A 139 -7.15 0.75 -10.08
N ILE A 140 -7.11 0.43 -11.37
CA ILE A 140 -6.12 -0.49 -11.94
C ILE A 140 -4.73 0.14 -11.89
N ASP A 141 -4.65 1.42 -12.19
CA ASP A 141 -3.44 2.22 -12.25
C ASP A 141 -3.56 3.38 -11.25
N PHE A 142 -2.68 3.43 -10.27
CA PHE A 142 -2.74 4.42 -9.19
C PHE A 142 -1.34 4.77 -8.66
N SER A 143 -1.27 5.90 -7.98
CA SER A 143 -0.04 6.38 -7.35
C SER A 143 0.03 5.96 -5.89
N GLN A 144 1.19 5.52 -5.45
CA GLN A 144 1.49 5.22 -4.06
C GLN A 144 2.78 5.94 -3.63
N ILE A 145 2.80 6.53 -2.45
CA ILE A 145 4.06 6.95 -1.83
C ILE A 145 4.48 5.82 -0.90
N ASP A 146 5.51 5.11 -1.34
CA ASP A 146 6.13 4.01 -0.60
C ASP A 146 7.23 4.52 0.31
N ILE A 147 7.17 4.20 1.59
CA ILE A 147 8.08 4.71 2.63
C ILE A 147 8.67 3.53 3.37
N GLU A 148 9.99 3.52 3.57
CA GLU A 148 10.65 2.50 4.37
C GLU A 148 11.73 3.15 5.25
N LEU A 149 11.64 2.92 6.55
CA LEU A 149 12.56 3.43 7.58
C LEU A 149 13.45 2.29 8.06
N ARG A 150 14.73 2.57 8.25
CA ARG A 150 15.61 1.61 8.93
C ARG A 150 15.33 1.61 10.42
N ARG A 151 15.31 0.43 11.01
CA ARG A 151 15.38 0.26 12.46
C ARG A 151 16.84 0.25 12.89
N ASN A 152 17.24 1.21 13.70
CA ASN A 152 18.62 1.31 14.20
C ASN A 152 18.91 0.44 15.45
N ARG A 153 17.95 -0.35 15.85
CA ARG A 153 18.06 -1.24 17.01
C ARG A 153 17.90 -2.68 16.55
N GLY A 154 18.93 -3.21 15.90
CA GLY A 154 18.94 -4.62 15.57
C GLY A 154 18.64 -5.44 16.82
N ILE A 155 17.56 -6.21 16.77
CA ILE A 155 17.37 -7.33 17.67
C ILE A 155 18.35 -8.37 17.18
N ASP A 156 19.35 -8.67 17.98
CA ASP A 156 20.28 -9.72 17.61
C ASP A 156 19.54 -11.07 17.57
N PHE A 157 20.00 -11.96 16.72
CA PHE A 157 19.34 -13.25 16.48
C PHE A 157 19.21 -14.09 17.76
N ASP A 158 20.20 -14.05 18.66
CA ASP A 158 20.14 -14.74 19.93
C ASP A 158 19.10 -14.14 20.87
N GLN A 159 18.96 -12.81 20.87
CA GLN A 159 17.89 -12.13 21.61
C GLN A 159 16.51 -12.48 21.06
N TYR A 160 16.37 -12.56 19.74
CA TYR A 160 15.11 -12.94 19.12
C TYR A 160 14.62 -14.32 19.60
N LYS A 161 15.51 -15.31 19.70
CA LYS A 161 15.18 -16.65 20.19
C LYS A 161 15.02 -16.76 21.70
N ASN A 162 15.89 -16.11 22.46
CA ASN A 162 16.10 -16.42 23.87
C ASN A 162 15.54 -15.37 24.85
N GLN A 163 15.08 -14.20 24.36
CA GLN A 163 14.62 -13.11 25.21
C GLN A 163 13.25 -12.54 24.74
N PRO A 164 12.17 -13.37 24.71
CA PRO A 164 10.91 -12.99 24.07
C PRO A 164 10.29 -11.71 24.65
N GLU A 165 10.34 -11.50 25.96
CA GLU A 165 9.73 -10.31 26.56
C GLU A 165 10.51 -9.03 26.22
N LYS A 166 11.83 -9.11 26.08
CA LYS A 166 12.65 -8.00 25.63
C LYS A 166 12.34 -7.66 24.16
N VAL A 167 12.21 -8.67 23.31
CA VAL A 167 11.87 -8.52 21.91
C VAL A 167 10.49 -7.85 21.76
N LYS A 168 9.47 -8.35 22.43
CA LYS A 168 8.12 -7.76 22.42
C LYS A 168 8.13 -6.29 22.86
N LYS A 169 8.92 -5.97 23.90
CA LYS A 169 9.05 -4.58 24.36
C LYS A 169 9.66 -3.68 23.30
N ILE A 170 10.76 -4.12 22.66
CA ILE A 170 11.41 -3.37 21.57
C ILE A 170 10.45 -3.17 20.38
N LEU A 171 9.74 -4.22 19.98
CA LEU A 171 8.81 -4.17 18.87
C LEU A 171 7.63 -3.21 19.14
N LYS A 172 7.11 -3.20 20.38
CA LYS A 172 6.08 -2.23 20.77
C LYS A 172 6.61 -0.79 20.74
N GLU A 173 7.81 -0.53 21.24
CA GLU A 173 8.43 0.79 21.18
C GLU A 173 8.66 1.26 19.74
N ASP A 174 9.07 0.36 18.84
CA ASP A 174 9.27 0.69 17.43
C ASP A 174 7.93 0.92 16.71
N MET A 175 6.90 0.15 17.06
CA MET A 175 5.53 0.36 16.58
C MET A 175 5.03 1.77 16.95
N GLU A 176 5.21 2.19 18.21
CA GLU A 176 4.84 3.54 18.67
C GLU A 176 5.59 4.62 17.87
N LYS A 177 6.88 4.47 17.64
CA LYS A 177 7.68 5.44 16.88
C LYS A 177 7.25 5.59 15.44
N VAL A 178 6.99 4.47 14.76
CA VAL A 178 6.59 4.51 13.36
C VAL A 178 5.18 5.05 13.20
N MET A 179 4.28 4.74 14.12
CA MET A 179 2.93 5.31 14.14
C MET A 179 2.98 6.82 14.39
N ASP A 180 3.77 7.28 15.37
CA ASP A 180 3.99 8.72 15.62
C ASP A 180 4.57 9.44 14.39
N PHE A 181 5.51 8.82 13.68
CA PHE A 181 6.06 9.37 12.44
C PHE A 181 4.99 9.58 11.37
N PHE A 182 4.15 8.57 11.13
CA PHE A 182 3.08 8.68 10.12
C PHE A 182 1.94 9.60 10.55
N GLU A 183 1.61 9.67 11.84
CA GLU A 183 0.65 10.65 12.34
C GLU A 183 1.12 12.08 12.04
N ARG A 184 2.39 12.41 12.35
CA ARG A 184 2.96 13.72 12.04
C ARG A 184 2.98 14.03 10.55
N MET A 185 3.25 13.04 9.71
CA MET A 185 3.17 13.18 8.25
C MET A 185 1.76 13.54 7.80
N ILE A 186 0.75 12.81 8.26
CA ILE A 186 -0.66 13.08 7.92
C ILE A 186 -1.10 14.44 8.47
N ILE A 187 -0.77 14.78 9.71
CA ILE A 187 -1.08 16.08 10.30
C ILE A 187 -0.51 17.22 9.46
N THR A 188 0.75 17.09 9.02
CA THR A 188 1.43 18.09 8.18
C THR A 188 0.72 18.26 6.84
N ALA A 189 0.34 17.15 6.20
CA ALA A 189 -0.37 17.19 4.92
C ALA A 189 -1.77 17.81 5.06
N ILE A 190 -2.52 17.42 6.08
CA ILE A 190 -3.86 17.95 6.33
C ILE A 190 -3.81 19.44 6.72
N ALA A 191 -2.85 19.84 7.55
CA ALA A 191 -2.66 21.25 7.89
C ALA A 191 -2.38 22.11 6.64
N ALA A 192 -1.53 21.63 5.73
CA ALA A 192 -1.26 22.34 4.48
C ALA A 192 -2.49 22.46 3.58
N ILE A 193 -3.35 21.42 3.52
CA ILE A 193 -4.60 21.46 2.77
C ILE A 193 -5.56 22.48 3.40
N VAL A 194 -5.76 22.43 4.70
CA VAL A 194 -6.66 23.34 5.40
C VAL A 194 -6.22 24.81 5.23
N GLU A 195 -4.91 25.06 5.26
CA GLU A 195 -4.33 26.39 5.07
C GLU A 195 -4.49 26.91 3.63
N LYS A 196 -4.20 26.05 2.62
CA LYS A 196 -4.04 26.49 1.22
C LYS A 196 -5.26 26.24 0.34
N ASN A 197 -6.12 25.31 0.73
CA ASN A 197 -7.21 24.81 -0.11
C ASN A 197 -8.59 24.95 0.54
N GLU A 198 -8.77 25.88 1.49
CA GLU A 198 -10.07 26.05 2.17
C GLU A 198 -11.21 26.35 1.19
N ASP A 199 -10.96 27.15 0.14
CA ASP A 199 -11.99 27.45 -0.87
C ASP A 199 -12.31 26.25 -1.75
N ASN A 200 -11.31 25.42 -2.10
CA ASN A 200 -11.53 24.16 -2.81
C ASN A 200 -12.36 23.18 -1.96
N LEU A 201 -12.05 23.07 -0.66
CA LEU A 201 -12.83 22.25 0.29
C LEU A 201 -14.27 22.72 0.41
N LYS A 202 -14.48 24.07 0.47
CA LYS A 202 -15.83 24.65 0.49
C LYS A 202 -16.60 24.34 -0.79
N ALA A 203 -15.97 24.48 -1.94
CA ALA A 203 -16.58 24.18 -3.23
C ALA A 203 -17.02 22.71 -3.31
N LEU A 204 -16.20 21.78 -2.81
CA LEU A 204 -16.53 20.37 -2.72
C LEU A 204 -17.55 20.03 -1.60
N GLY A 205 -17.94 20.98 -0.78
CA GLY A 205 -18.86 20.76 0.33
C GLY A 205 -18.26 19.95 1.49
N ILE A 206 -16.93 19.94 1.63
CA ILE A 206 -16.18 19.17 2.64
C ILE A 206 -15.62 20.08 3.73
N ALA A 207 -15.66 19.60 4.98
CA ALA A 207 -14.90 20.12 6.10
C ALA A 207 -13.76 19.16 6.42
N LEU A 208 -12.56 19.71 6.58
CA LEU A 208 -11.39 18.93 6.97
C LEU A 208 -10.77 19.59 8.19
N GLU A 209 -10.56 18.81 9.25
CA GLU A 209 -9.97 19.27 10.49
C GLU A 209 -8.54 18.75 10.61
N VAL A 210 -7.63 19.62 11.09
CA VAL A 210 -6.26 19.17 11.39
C VAL A 210 -6.31 18.21 12.58
N PRO A 211 -5.95 16.93 12.38
CA PRO A 211 -6.06 15.94 13.44
C PRO A 211 -5.00 16.19 14.55
N LYS A 212 -5.30 15.68 15.75
CA LYS A 212 -4.39 15.76 16.91
C LYS A 212 -3.83 14.38 17.24
N GLN A 213 -2.58 14.35 17.65
CA GLN A 213 -1.94 13.13 18.17
C GLN A 213 -2.37 12.85 19.62
N PRO A 214 -2.39 11.58 20.02
CA PRO A 214 -2.31 10.39 19.15
C PRO A 214 -3.64 10.12 18.47
N PHE A 215 -3.64 9.50 17.29
CA PHE A 215 -4.87 9.04 16.64
C PHE A 215 -5.49 7.91 17.46
N PRO A 216 -6.84 7.83 17.54
CA PRO A 216 -7.53 6.69 18.13
C PRO A 216 -7.08 5.38 17.50
N ARG A 217 -7.09 4.29 18.27
CA ARG A 217 -6.62 2.96 17.85
C ARG A 217 -7.69 1.91 18.06
N ILE A 218 -7.86 1.05 17.09
CA ILE A 218 -8.72 -0.15 17.17
C ILE A 218 -7.85 -1.37 16.84
N ARG A 219 -7.93 -2.40 17.67
CA ARG A 219 -7.34 -3.70 17.34
C ARG A 219 -8.21 -4.42 16.32
N HIS A 220 -7.57 -4.99 15.31
CA HIS A 220 -8.27 -5.71 14.23
C HIS A 220 -9.12 -6.88 14.75
N ASP A 221 -8.60 -7.70 15.69
CA ASP A 221 -9.35 -8.82 16.27
C ASP A 221 -10.61 -8.36 17.02
N HIS A 222 -10.55 -7.23 17.73
CA HIS A 222 -11.71 -6.65 18.39
C HIS A 222 -12.73 -6.12 17.38
N ALA A 223 -12.27 -5.39 16.36
CA ALA A 223 -13.12 -4.90 15.29
C ALA A 223 -13.80 -6.05 14.53
N LEU A 224 -13.03 -7.10 14.20
CA LEU A 224 -13.52 -8.28 13.52
C LEU A 224 -14.59 -9.04 14.33
N LYS A 225 -14.36 -9.20 15.63
CA LYS A 225 -15.32 -9.83 16.53
C LYS A 225 -16.64 -9.05 16.63
N LYS A 226 -16.54 -7.70 16.61
CA LYS A 226 -17.71 -6.81 16.75
C LYS A 226 -18.50 -6.68 15.45
N HIS A 227 -17.82 -6.53 14.31
CA HIS A 227 -18.41 -6.09 13.05
C HIS A 227 -18.38 -7.13 11.91
N GLY A 228 -17.60 -8.21 12.06
CA GLY A 228 -17.37 -9.19 11.00
C GLY A 228 -16.40 -8.64 9.92
N LYS A 229 -16.16 -9.45 8.87
CA LYS A 229 -15.16 -9.14 7.83
C LYS A 229 -15.59 -8.10 6.79
N VAL A 230 -16.90 -7.98 6.55
CA VAL A 230 -17.43 -7.16 5.46
C VAL A 230 -17.36 -5.67 5.82
N ASP A 231 -16.67 -4.87 5.01
CA ASP A 231 -16.49 -3.43 5.19
C ASP A 231 -15.99 -3.05 6.59
N LEU A 232 -15.00 -3.82 7.07
CA LEU A 232 -14.50 -3.68 8.44
C LEU A 232 -14.03 -2.27 8.75
N ASP A 233 -13.30 -1.62 7.81
CA ASP A 233 -12.78 -0.25 7.99
C ASP A 233 -13.90 0.76 8.21
N ALA A 234 -14.96 0.68 7.38
CA ALA A 234 -16.12 1.56 7.48
C ALA A 234 -16.84 1.36 8.83
N LYS A 235 -17.11 0.10 9.20
CA LYS A 235 -17.82 -0.23 10.44
C LYS A 235 -17.00 0.05 11.69
N ALA A 236 -15.68 -0.19 11.66
CA ALA A 236 -14.78 0.20 12.73
C ALA A 236 -14.72 1.72 12.87
N GLY A 237 -14.80 2.44 11.75
CA GLY A 237 -14.88 3.88 11.73
C GLY A 237 -16.11 4.46 12.43
N ASP A 238 -17.24 3.76 12.42
CA ASP A 238 -18.45 4.21 13.12
C ASP A 238 -18.26 4.31 14.65
N ASP A 239 -17.33 3.53 15.21
CA ASP A 239 -16.99 3.58 16.64
C ASP A 239 -16.09 4.77 17.00
N ILE A 240 -15.53 5.48 16.01
CA ILE A 240 -14.57 6.56 16.20
C ILE A 240 -15.18 7.90 15.84
N LYS A 241 -15.09 8.88 16.73
CA LYS A 241 -15.58 10.25 16.49
C LYS A 241 -14.66 11.09 15.61
N GLY A 242 -13.34 10.78 15.55
CA GLY A 242 -12.35 11.52 14.75
C GLY A 242 -12.37 11.14 13.27
N GLN A 243 -11.75 11.99 12.44
CA GLN A 243 -11.59 11.72 11.00
C GLN A 243 -10.52 10.66 10.71
N PHE A 244 -9.52 10.51 11.57
CA PHE A 244 -8.40 9.59 11.39
C PHE A 244 -8.27 8.65 12.57
N PHE A 245 -7.93 7.39 12.29
CA PHE A 245 -7.69 6.38 13.32
C PHE A 245 -6.83 5.24 12.78
N TRP A 246 -6.26 4.46 13.70
CA TRP A 246 -5.49 3.27 13.40
C TRP A 246 -6.32 2.00 13.55
N VAL A 247 -6.09 1.07 12.65
CA VAL A 247 -6.38 -0.36 12.84
C VAL A 247 -5.05 -1.07 12.99
N THR A 248 -4.86 -1.87 14.05
CA THR A 248 -3.57 -2.52 14.35
C THR A 248 -3.73 -4.02 14.50
N GLY A 249 -2.66 -4.77 14.19
CA GLY A 249 -2.64 -6.22 14.34
C GLY A 249 -3.56 -6.94 13.35
N LEU A 250 -3.53 -6.53 12.07
CA LEU A 250 -4.30 -7.14 11.00
C LEU A 250 -3.80 -8.56 10.73
N MET A 251 -4.74 -9.50 10.59
CA MET A 251 -4.43 -10.92 10.34
C MET A 251 -4.00 -11.14 8.88
N ARG A 252 -2.74 -10.82 8.58
CA ARG A 252 -2.10 -11.07 7.29
C ARG A 252 -0.65 -11.51 7.49
N GLU A 253 -0.19 -12.39 6.62
CA GLU A 253 1.15 -13.00 6.71
C GLU A 253 2.15 -12.47 5.66
N ASN A 254 1.92 -11.37 5.02
CA ASN A 254 2.78 -10.85 3.98
C ASN A 254 4.25 -10.76 4.46
N TYR A 255 4.88 -9.59 4.42
CA TYR A 255 6.20 -9.35 5.03
C TYR A 255 6.09 -8.68 6.40
N ASP A 256 4.92 -8.72 7.02
CA ASP A 256 4.68 -8.13 8.32
C ASP A 256 5.33 -8.99 9.41
N LEU A 257 5.99 -8.36 10.36
CA LEU A 257 6.59 -9.09 11.46
C LEU A 257 5.51 -9.68 12.37
N ILE A 258 5.58 -10.99 12.55
CA ILE A 258 4.77 -11.75 13.51
C ILE A 258 5.72 -12.35 14.54
N TYR A 259 5.47 -12.09 15.82
CA TYR A 259 6.37 -12.58 16.86
C TYR A 259 5.63 -13.21 18.05
N PRO A 260 5.95 -14.47 18.42
CA PRO A 260 6.82 -15.38 17.65
C PRO A 260 6.12 -15.92 16.39
N TYR A 261 6.85 -16.10 15.30
CA TYR A 261 6.36 -16.74 14.08
C TYR A 261 6.68 -18.24 14.06
N LEU A 262 7.88 -18.59 14.53
CA LEU A 262 8.33 -19.97 14.66
C LEU A 262 8.42 -20.38 16.14
N LEU A 263 8.10 -21.63 16.41
CA LEU A 263 8.31 -22.28 17.69
C LEU A 263 9.78 -22.66 17.86
N ALA A 264 10.16 -23.13 19.07
CA ALA A 264 11.55 -23.50 19.37
C ALA A 264 12.09 -24.67 18.51
N ASP A 265 11.20 -25.56 18.04
CA ASP A 265 11.53 -26.65 17.14
C ASP A 265 11.60 -26.25 15.65
N GLY A 266 11.41 -24.96 15.34
CA GLY A 266 11.39 -24.42 13.98
C GLY A 266 10.06 -24.56 13.24
N SER A 267 9.05 -25.20 13.84
CA SER A 267 7.71 -25.25 13.26
C SER A 267 7.01 -23.91 13.34
N LYS A 268 6.12 -23.64 12.38
CA LYS A 268 5.30 -22.41 12.37
C LYS A 268 4.26 -22.46 13.48
N VAL A 269 4.08 -21.32 14.16
CA VAL A 269 2.94 -21.15 15.08
C VAL A 269 1.64 -21.31 14.28
N PRO A 270 0.68 -22.13 14.71
CA PRO A 270 -0.59 -22.30 13.99
C PRO A 270 -1.31 -20.98 13.78
N LEU A 271 -1.85 -20.76 12.57
CA LEU A 271 -2.61 -19.53 12.23
C LEU A 271 -3.75 -19.25 13.20
N SER A 272 -4.41 -20.30 13.67
CA SER A 272 -5.50 -20.21 14.67
C SER A 272 -5.06 -19.66 16.03
N SER A 273 -3.75 -19.64 16.28
CA SER A 273 -3.16 -19.11 17.52
C SER A 273 -2.69 -17.67 17.40
N PHE A 274 -2.71 -17.09 16.18
CA PHE A 274 -2.31 -15.70 16.00
C PHE A 274 -3.34 -14.76 16.62
N THR A 275 -2.82 -13.77 17.32
CA THR A 275 -3.61 -12.68 17.88
C THR A 275 -3.06 -11.35 17.39
N SER A 276 -3.85 -10.30 17.40
CA SER A 276 -3.41 -8.96 17.02
C SER A 276 -2.19 -8.46 17.81
N ASP A 277 -1.93 -8.99 19.01
CA ASP A 277 -0.77 -8.63 19.82
C ASP A 277 0.55 -9.25 19.33
N MET A 278 0.46 -10.25 18.47
CA MET A 278 1.63 -10.92 17.86
C MET A 278 2.04 -10.28 16.54
N ILE A 279 1.17 -9.46 15.95
CA ILE A 279 1.31 -8.93 14.59
C ILE A 279 1.61 -7.44 14.65
N TYR A 280 2.76 -7.04 14.11
CA TYR A 280 3.28 -5.68 14.20
C TYR A 280 3.02 -4.91 12.91
N ASN A 281 1.73 -4.81 12.54
CA ASN A 281 1.27 -4.04 11.39
C ASN A 281 0.18 -3.04 11.78
N TYR A 282 -0.09 -2.10 10.86
CA TYR A 282 -0.98 -0.98 11.12
C TYR A 282 -1.51 -0.41 9.81
N ASP A 283 -2.78 0.02 9.83
CA ASP A 283 -3.40 0.79 8.77
C ASP A 283 -3.96 2.10 9.34
N ILE A 284 -3.78 3.23 8.64
CA ILE A 284 -4.53 4.46 8.90
C ILE A 284 -5.78 4.44 8.06
N CYS A 285 -6.91 4.63 8.72
CA CYS A 285 -8.19 4.87 8.08
C CYS A 285 -8.59 6.34 8.22
N ALA A 286 -9.24 6.88 7.17
CA ALA A 286 -9.69 8.27 7.13
C ALA A 286 -11.16 8.37 6.75
N LYS A 287 -11.79 9.47 7.16
CA LYS A 287 -13.17 9.87 6.87
C LYS A 287 -13.20 11.33 6.45
N SER A 288 -14.13 11.72 5.58
CA SER A 288 -14.46 13.14 5.36
C SER A 288 -15.58 13.61 6.29
N ILE A 289 -15.74 14.92 6.41
CA ILE A 289 -16.88 15.55 7.05
C ILE A 289 -17.68 16.30 5.97
N ILE A 290 -18.94 15.95 5.80
CA ILE A 290 -19.85 16.67 4.91
C ILE A 290 -20.22 18.00 5.57
N ARG A 291 -19.75 19.12 5.02
CA ARG A 291 -19.87 20.46 5.62
C ARG A 291 -21.31 20.81 5.98
N LYS A 292 -22.26 20.56 5.09
CA LYS A 292 -23.69 20.90 5.29
C LYS A 292 -24.34 20.19 6.47
N THR A 293 -23.96 18.95 6.74
CA THR A 293 -24.60 18.10 7.75
C THR A 293 -23.73 17.84 8.96
N ASN A 294 -22.47 18.18 8.89
CA ASN A 294 -21.43 17.84 9.86
C ASN A 294 -21.32 16.32 10.14
N LYS A 295 -21.68 15.51 9.16
CA LYS A 295 -21.63 14.03 9.28
C LYS A 295 -20.32 13.50 8.70
N LEU A 296 -19.76 12.52 9.40
CA LEU A 296 -18.63 11.73 8.92
C LEU A 296 -19.10 10.74 7.86
N THR A 297 -18.29 10.54 6.83
CA THR A 297 -18.48 9.48 5.83
C THR A 297 -17.94 8.13 6.36
N PRO A 298 -18.30 7.00 5.72
CA PRO A 298 -17.65 5.72 6.01
C PRO A 298 -16.15 5.80 5.83
N ALA A 299 -15.39 5.18 6.74
CA ALA A 299 -13.94 5.19 6.71
C ALA A 299 -13.38 4.33 5.58
N LEU A 300 -12.19 4.73 5.10
CA LEU A 300 -11.39 3.97 4.14
C LEU A 300 -9.94 3.93 4.62
N GLU A 301 -9.27 2.79 4.44
CA GLU A 301 -7.84 2.66 4.59
C GLU A 301 -7.11 3.56 3.59
N ILE A 302 -6.18 4.38 4.06
CA ILE A 302 -5.38 5.30 3.25
C ILE A 302 -3.89 4.99 3.29
N LEU A 303 -3.41 4.37 4.36
CA LEU A 303 -2.03 3.98 4.56
C LEU A 303 -2.00 2.58 5.16
N SER A 304 -1.14 1.72 4.66
CA SER A 304 -0.94 0.36 5.15
C SER A 304 0.53 0.07 5.35
N GLY A 305 0.88 -0.41 6.53
CA GLY A 305 2.27 -0.62 6.90
C GLY A 305 2.52 -1.66 7.98
N ALA A 306 3.81 -1.91 8.23
CA ALA A 306 4.26 -2.85 9.25
C ALA A 306 5.70 -2.61 9.68
N ILE A 307 6.08 -3.18 10.83
CA ILE A 307 7.45 -3.62 11.05
C ILE A 307 7.66 -4.84 10.16
N ARG A 308 8.80 -4.88 9.43
CA ARG A 308 9.03 -5.92 8.43
C ARG A 308 9.72 -7.13 9.03
N GLU A 309 9.36 -8.30 8.49
CA GLU A 309 10.13 -9.52 8.74
C GLU A 309 11.50 -9.40 8.06
N TRP A 310 12.54 -9.77 8.77
CA TRP A 310 13.93 -9.62 8.33
C TRP A 310 14.75 -10.91 8.50
N LEU A 311 14.15 -11.94 9.11
CA LEU A 311 14.80 -13.24 9.29
C LEU A 311 14.51 -14.15 8.09
N TYR A 312 15.56 -14.91 7.71
CA TYR A 312 15.52 -15.80 6.58
C TYR A 312 14.42 -16.87 6.71
N GLU A 313 14.42 -17.62 7.82
CA GLU A 313 13.52 -18.76 7.99
C GLU A 313 12.02 -18.38 7.92
N PRO A 314 11.54 -17.33 8.60
CA PRO A 314 10.15 -16.90 8.46
C PRO A 314 9.79 -16.47 7.04
N ILE A 315 10.70 -15.78 6.32
CA ILE A 315 10.45 -15.32 4.94
C ILE A 315 10.32 -16.54 4.01
N ILE A 316 11.29 -17.48 4.06
CA ILE A 316 11.25 -18.68 3.22
C ILE A 316 10.02 -19.52 3.51
N LYS A 317 9.67 -19.70 4.78
CA LYS A 317 8.48 -20.45 5.17
C LYS A 317 7.20 -19.89 4.54
N ARG A 318 7.06 -18.57 4.52
CA ARG A 318 5.90 -17.92 3.87
C ARG A 318 5.86 -18.13 2.37
N LEU A 319 7.01 -18.04 1.71
CA LEU A 319 7.09 -18.23 0.26
C LEU A 319 6.76 -19.69 -0.13
N LEU A 320 7.21 -20.67 0.67
CA LEU A 320 6.88 -22.09 0.50
C LEU A 320 5.40 -22.36 0.77
N ASP A 321 4.87 -21.89 1.91
CA ASP A 321 3.48 -22.11 2.31
C ASP A 321 2.47 -21.50 1.31
N ASN A 322 2.86 -20.44 0.61
CA ASN A 322 2.07 -19.80 -0.44
C ASN A 322 2.40 -20.29 -1.87
N HIS A 323 3.21 -21.34 -1.99
CA HIS A 323 3.61 -21.94 -3.28
C HIS A 323 4.29 -20.97 -4.26
N ILE A 324 4.93 -19.91 -3.75
CA ILE A 324 5.66 -18.91 -4.56
C ILE A 324 7.00 -19.50 -5.02
N ILE A 325 7.66 -20.22 -4.15
CA ILE A 325 8.85 -21.02 -4.49
C ILE A 325 8.52 -22.50 -4.29
N PRO A 326 8.98 -23.39 -5.19
CA PRO A 326 8.62 -24.80 -5.13
C PRO A 326 9.42 -25.59 -4.08
N GLU A 327 10.59 -25.08 -3.70
CA GLU A 327 11.51 -25.72 -2.75
C GLU A 327 12.36 -24.67 -2.02
N GLU A 328 13.01 -25.09 -0.95
CA GLU A 328 13.94 -24.23 -0.21
C GLU A 328 15.18 -23.87 -1.05
N PRO A 329 15.68 -22.60 -0.93
CA PRO A 329 16.96 -22.23 -1.53
C PRO A 329 18.12 -23.06 -0.97
N VAL A 330 18.93 -23.63 -1.85
CA VAL A 330 20.11 -24.43 -1.50
C VAL A 330 21.38 -23.61 -1.69
N PHE A 331 22.07 -23.30 -0.60
CA PHE A 331 23.32 -22.55 -0.63
C PHE A 331 24.52 -23.46 -0.30
N GLU A 332 25.51 -23.48 -1.20
CA GLU A 332 26.78 -24.14 -1.02
C GLU A 332 27.92 -23.18 -1.40
N ASP A 333 28.90 -23.01 -0.51
CA ASP A 333 30.02 -22.08 -0.71
C ASP A 333 29.58 -20.65 -1.06
N GLY A 334 28.43 -20.19 -0.51
CA GLY A 334 27.85 -18.88 -0.78
C GLY A 334 27.15 -18.76 -2.15
N LEU A 335 27.01 -19.86 -2.89
CA LEU A 335 26.32 -19.90 -4.18
C LEU A 335 24.94 -20.54 -4.03
N LEU A 336 23.93 -19.92 -4.64
CA LEU A 336 22.59 -20.49 -4.75
C LEU A 336 22.58 -21.54 -5.86
N LYS A 337 22.43 -22.82 -5.51
CA LYS A 337 22.57 -23.96 -6.42
C LYS A 337 21.32 -24.23 -7.26
N ASN A 338 20.17 -24.03 -6.70
CA ASN A 338 18.89 -24.29 -7.36
C ASN A 338 18.22 -23.02 -7.91
N ILE A 339 19.01 -22.03 -8.36
CA ILE A 339 18.51 -20.76 -8.88
C ILE A 339 17.52 -20.94 -10.05
N ALA A 340 17.68 -22.00 -10.86
CA ALA A 340 16.83 -22.25 -12.02
C ALA A 340 15.36 -22.54 -11.66
N VAL A 341 15.10 -23.11 -10.47
CA VAL A 341 13.74 -23.37 -10.00
C VAL A 341 13.17 -22.24 -9.14
N LEU A 342 14.03 -21.33 -8.69
CA LEU A 342 13.64 -20.15 -7.90
C LEU A 342 13.42 -18.90 -8.76
N ASP A 343 13.78 -19.00 -10.04
CA ASP A 343 13.57 -17.99 -11.07
C ASP A 343 14.00 -16.58 -10.62
N GLY A 344 13.22 -15.55 -10.94
CA GLY A 344 13.49 -14.16 -10.59
C GLY A 344 13.61 -13.88 -9.09
N TYR A 345 13.16 -14.78 -8.22
CA TYR A 345 13.30 -14.66 -6.76
C TYR A 345 14.71 -14.93 -6.24
N GLY A 346 15.55 -15.61 -6.99
CA GLY A 346 16.90 -15.98 -6.57
C GLY A 346 17.74 -14.83 -6.00
N PRO A 347 17.83 -13.66 -6.66
CA PRO A 347 18.58 -12.50 -6.12
C PRO A 347 18.05 -11.99 -4.76
N PHE A 348 16.73 -11.89 -4.61
CA PHE A 348 16.11 -11.47 -3.35
C PHE A 348 16.40 -12.48 -2.22
N LEU A 349 16.21 -13.78 -2.50
CA LEU A 349 16.46 -14.86 -1.54
C LEU A 349 17.93 -14.92 -1.12
N THR A 350 18.85 -14.67 -2.06
CA THR A 350 20.28 -14.55 -1.76
C THR A 350 20.53 -13.37 -0.80
N ALA A 351 19.91 -12.21 -1.05
CA ALA A 351 20.07 -11.05 -0.18
C ALA A 351 19.53 -11.31 1.24
N VAL A 352 18.41 -12.00 1.36
CA VAL A 352 17.82 -12.37 2.67
C VAL A 352 18.70 -13.37 3.42
N HIS A 353 19.36 -14.29 2.72
CA HIS A 353 20.24 -15.30 3.30
C HIS A 353 21.59 -14.74 3.80
N MET A 354 22.01 -13.56 3.31
CA MET A 354 23.32 -13.01 3.62
C MET A 354 23.52 -12.79 5.13
N LEU A 355 24.69 -13.19 5.61
CA LEU A 355 25.14 -12.95 6.98
C LEU A 355 26.27 -11.92 7.00
N ASN A 356 26.33 -11.14 8.06
CA ASN A 356 27.46 -10.26 8.31
C ASN A 356 28.68 -11.03 8.87
N LYS A 357 29.81 -10.35 9.06
CA LYS A 357 31.05 -10.94 9.59
C LYS A 357 30.94 -11.60 10.98
N LYS A 358 29.83 -11.36 11.69
CA LYS A 358 29.54 -11.95 13.00
C LYS A 358 28.53 -13.10 12.93
N GLY A 359 28.18 -13.55 11.73
CA GLY A 359 27.17 -14.59 11.53
C GLY A 359 25.73 -14.14 11.81
N GLN A 360 25.47 -12.82 11.90
CA GLN A 360 24.13 -12.30 12.09
C GLN A 360 23.49 -11.95 10.74
N PRO A 361 22.15 -11.98 10.60
CA PRO A 361 21.48 -11.54 9.40
C PRO A 361 21.96 -10.17 8.93
N TYR A 362 22.29 -10.09 7.64
CA TYR A 362 22.72 -8.83 7.03
C TYR A 362 21.56 -8.10 6.37
N PHE A 363 20.46 -8.83 6.11
CA PHE A 363 19.24 -8.24 5.58
C PHE A 363 18.74 -7.12 6.51
N PRO A 364 18.34 -5.96 5.96
CA PRO A 364 18.03 -4.81 6.79
C PRO A 364 16.75 -5.03 7.61
N ASP A 365 16.82 -4.62 8.86
CA ASP A 365 15.68 -4.56 9.76
C ASP A 365 14.95 -3.22 9.53
N THR A 366 13.70 -3.27 9.07
CA THR A 366 12.98 -2.08 8.60
C THR A 366 11.55 -2.03 9.11
N MET A 367 10.92 -0.88 8.93
CA MET A 367 9.50 -0.62 9.15
C MET A 367 9.03 0.44 8.17
N GLY A 368 7.83 0.29 7.64
CA GLY A 368 7.39 1.23 6.62
C GLY A 368 5.93 1.09 6.26
N ALA A 369 5.51 1.87 5.28
CA ALA A 369 4.14 1.85 4.78
C ALA A 369 4.07 2.29 3.32
N GLY A 370 2.95 1.99 2.68
CA GLY A 370 2.51 2.61 1.44
C GLY A 370 1.28 3.47 1.69
N ILE A 371 1.26 4.68 1.17
CA ILE A 371 0.09 5.55 1.17
C ILE A 371 -0.45 5.70 -0.25
N GLY A 372 -1.68 5.22 -0.50
CA GLY A 372 -2.34 5.36 -1.78
C GLY A 372 -2.85 6.80 -1.96
N VAL A 373 -2.33 7.51 -2.96
CA VAL A 373 -2.64 8.94 -3.15
C VAL A 373 -4.11 9.14 -3.49
N GLU A 374 -4.62 8.49 -4.51
CA GLU A 374 -6.00 8.65 -4.97
C GLU A 374 -7.00 8.16 -3.90
N ARG A 375 -6.69 7.06 -3.21
CA ARG A 375 -7.54 6.56 -2.13
C ARG A 375 -7.55 7.49 -0.92
N SER A 376 -6.42 8.10 -0.58
CA SER A 376 -6.34 9.11 0.48
C SER A 376 -7.21 10.31 0.17
N LEU A 377 -7.11 10.83 -1.05
CA LEU A 377 -7.93 11.95 -1.50
C LEU A 377 -9.42 11.58 -1.48
N TYR A 378 -9.78 10.41 -2.02
CA TYR A 378 -11.15 9.95 -1.98
C TYR A 378 -11.69 9.81 -0.55
N ALA A 379 -10.89 9.28 0.37
CA ALA A 379 -11.29 9.13 1.77
C ALA A 379 -11.59 10.47 2.47
N ILE A 380 -10.76 11.50 2.22
CA ILE A 380 -10.90 12.81 2.87
C ILE A 380 -11.82 13.79 2.14
N LEU A 381 -12.14 13.53 0.86
CA LEU A 381 -12.99 14.39 0.02
C LEU A 381 -14.36 13.79 -0.30
N LYS A 382 -14.62 12.54 0.09
CA LYS A 382 -15.89 11.86 -0.18
C LYS A 382 -17.07 12.66 0.35
N GLY A 383 -18.08 12.90 -0.52
CA GLY A 383 -19.25 13.71 -0.21
C GLY A 383 -20.24 13.75 -1.36
N ALA A 384 -21.05 14.79 -1.45
CA ALA A 384 -22.07 14.92 -2.50
C ALA A 384 -21.49 15.07 -3.90
N ASN A 385 -20.30 15.69 -4.03
CA ASN A 385 -19.66 15.98 -5.31
C ASN A 385 -18.55 14.95 -5.65
N ILE A 386 -18.11 14.16 -4.67
CA ILE A 386 -17.07 13.13 -4.82
C ILE A 386 -17.67 11.80 -4.33
N GLU A 387 -18.20 11.02 -5.26
CA GLU A 387 -18.93 9.78 -4.93
C GLU A 387 -18.09 8.53 -5.10
N LYS A 388 -17.13 8.56 -6.04
CA LYS A 388 -16.25 7.45 -6.39
C LYS A 388 -14.80 7.91 -6.52
N ILE A 389 -13.88 6.96 -6.53
CA ILE A 389 -12.44 7.27 -6.59
C ILE A 389 -12.04 7.97 -7.91
N ASP A 390 -12.77 7.75 -8.99
CA ASP A 390 -12.54 8.45 -10.26
C ASP A 390 -12.74 9.96 -10.17
N ASP A 391 -13.52 10.42 -9.21
CA ASP A 391 -13.82 11.85 -9.04
C ASP A 391 -12.64 12.63 -8.43
N VAL A 392 -11.59 11.94 -8.00
CA VAL A 392 -10.35 12.55 -7.49
C VAL A 392 -9.14 12.34 -8.39
N THR A 393 -9.34 11.96 -9.65
CA THR A 393 -8.26 11.77 -10.63
C THR A 393 -8.70 12.14 -12.04
N CYS A 394 -7.79 12.71 -12.84
CA CYS A 394 -8.05 13.03 -14.25
C CYS A 394 -8.01 11.80 -15.17
N PHE A 395 -7.18 10.81 -14.83
CA PHE A 395 -6.90 9.63 -15.66
C PHE A 395 -7.21 8.34 -14.91
N GLY A 396 -8.28 8.35 -14.10
CA GLY A 396 -8.70 7.16 -13.34
C GLY A 396 -9.03 6.00 -14.26
N LYS A 397 -8.54 4.82 -13.92
CA LYS A 397 -8.82 3.56 -14.59
C LYS A 397 -9.63 2.67 -13.66
N ASN A 398 -10.91 2.99 -13.53
CA ASN A 398 -11.87 2.17 -12.81
C ASN A 398 -12.66 1.34 -13.82
N PRO A 399 -12.55 0.00 -13.81
CA PRO A 399 -13.23 -0.87 -14.76
C PRO A 399 -14.75 -0.81 -14.66
N ASP A 400 -15.30 -0.38 -13.52
CA ASP A 400 -16.74 -0.20 -13.36
C ASP A 400 -17.26 1.09 -14.04
N THR A 401 -16.37 2.05 -14.29
CA THR A 401 -16.73 3.35 -14.91
C THR A 401 -16.48 3.34 -16.41
N TYR A 402 -15.40 2.71 -16.85
CA TYR A 402 -14.96 2.77 -18.23
C TYR A 402 -14.89 1.38 -18.86
N PRO A 403 -15.68 1.09 -19.88
CA PRO A 403 -15.60 -0.17 -20.62
C PRO A 403 -14.28 -0.29 -21.40
N ILE A 404 -13.65 0.84 -21.72
CA ILE A 404 -12.35 0.92 -22.38
C ILE A 404 -11.56 2.12 -21.85
N PHE A 405 -10.27 1.95 -21.65
CA PHE A 405 -9.37 3.03 -21.25
C PHE A 405 -8.68 3.61 -22.49
N LEU A 406 -8.88 4.91 -22.74
CA LEU A 406 -8.30 5.61 -23.88
C LEU A 406 -6.96 6.29 -23.54
N PHE A 407 -6.65 6.46 -22.25
CA PHE A 407 -5.44 7.14 -21.77
C PHE A 407 -4.81 6.40 -20.60
#